data_b325ce5c876046a0e0e005006bf6596a
#
_entry.id   b325ce5c876046a0e0e005006bf6596a
#
_cell.length_a   1.000
_cell.length_b   1.000
_cell.length_c   1.000
_cell.angle_alpha   90.00
_cell.angle_beta   90.00
_cell.angle_gamma   90.00
#
_symmetry.space_group_name_H-M   'P 1'
#
loop_
_entity.id
_entity.type
_entity.pdbx_description
1 polymer ?
#
loop_
_entity_poly.entity_id
_entity_poly.type
_entity_poly.pdbx_seq_one_letter_code
_entity_poly.pdbx_strand_id
1 'polypeptide(L)'
;MASIDTLFVTKVYRAEMTGAKAESRNAELEAACLSIAEDDEAGQRWCDKHGYPGYTSYASLNDLPWRVPVFGELLKDLDKHVAAFAKELEFDLQGRKLVLDSLWINILPPGGIHTSHIHPHSVISGTYYVTIPEGASALKLEDPRLGFMMAAPPRKAKARPENRQFAYMKPVPGTVLLWESWLRHEVPLNEAESERISVSFNYSWQ
;
A
#
# COMPACT_ATOMS: atom_id res chain seq x y z
N MET A 1 -35.60 14.91 20.08
CA MET A 1 -35.05 13.72 19.42
C MET A 1 -33.54 13.91 19.35
N ALA A 2 -32.73 12.86 19.56
CA ALA A 2 -31.27 12.94 19.45
C ALA A 2 -30.85 12.50 18.05
N SER A 3 -29.87 13.16 17.46
CA SER A 3 -29.20 12.75 16.21
C SER A 3 -27.71 12.46 16.47
N ILE A 4 -27.10 11.67 15.61
CA ILE A 4 -25.67 11.36 15.67
C ILE A 4 -25.11 11.61 14.27
N ASP A 5 -24.17 12.54 14.17
CA ASP A 5 -23.47 12.86 12.94
C ASP A 5 -22.13 12.10 12.89
N THR A 6 -21.74 11.63 11.71
CA THR A 6 -20.43 11.03 11.45
C THR A 6 -19.53 12.08 10.81
N LEU A 7 -18.46 12.46 11.51
CA LEU A 7 -17.53 13.50 11.08
C LEU A 7 -16.10 12.95 11.01
N PHE A 8 -15.27 13.52 10.13
CA PHE A 8 -13.83 13.20 10.02
C PHE A 8 -13.56 11.73 9.68
N VAL A 9 -14.28 11.20 8.70
CA VAL A 9 -14.10 9.82 8.23
C VAL A 9 -12.79 9.68 7.46
N THR A 10 -12.01 8.62 7.79
CA THR A 10 -10.88 8.18 6.99
C THR A 10 -11.37 7.30 5.85
N LYS A 11 -11.02 7.64 4.62
CA LYS A 11 -11.38 6.86 3.42
C LYS A 11 -10.21 5.99 2.98
N VAL A 12 -10.51 4.77 2.55
CA VAL A 12 -9.57 3.85 1.91
C VAL A 12 -10.17 3.40 0.59
N TYR A 13 -9.48 3.66 -0.50
CA TYR A 13 -9.90 3.26 -1.84
C TYR A 13 -9.47 1.82 -2.12
N ARG A 14 -10.33 1.03 -2.74
CA ARG A 14 -10.02 -0.32 -3.22
C ARG A 14 -10.53 -0.48 -4.63
N ALA A 15 -9.68 -1.03 -5.51
CA ALA A 15 -10.08 -1.44 -6.86
C ALA A 15 -9.44 -2.78 -7.20
N GLU A 16 -10.20 -3.65 -7.85
CA GLU A 16 -9.73 -4.93 -8.36
C GLU A 16 -9.51 -4.81 -9.87
N MET A 17 -8.32 -5.14 -10.32
CA MET A 17 -7.98 -5.26 -11.72
C MET A 17 -8.21 -6.72 -12.13
N THR A 18 -9.25 -6.96 -12.92
CA THR A 18 -9.70 -8.31 -13.27
C THR A 18 -9.67 -8.55 -14.78
N GLY A 19 -9.78 -9.83 -15.17
CA GLY A 19 -9.81 -10.29 -16.55
C GLY A 19 -8.43 -10.68 -17.10
N ALA A 20 -8.43 -11.41 -18.21
CA ALA A 20 -7.25 -12.08 -18.76
C ALA A 20 -6.01 -11.16 -18.97
N LYS A 21 -6.25 -9.90 -19.37
CA LYS A 21 -5.15 -8.92 -19.51
C LYS A 21 -4.52 -8.57 -18.18
N ALA A 22 -5.33 -8.40 -17.13
CA ALA A 22 -4.84 -8.08 -15.79
C ALA A 22 -4.10 -9.26 -15.17
N GLU A 23 -4.59 -10.47 -15.36
CA GLU A 23 -3.96 -11.72 -14.91
C GLU A 23 -2.61 -11.94 -15.59
N SER A 24 -2.54 -11.77 -16.93
CA SER A 24 -1.29 -11.86 -17.68
C SER A 24 -0.25 -10.83 -17.21
N ARG A 25 -0.68 -9.59 -17.02
CA ARG A 25 0.19 -8.53 -16.50
C ARG A 25 0.65 -8.82 -15.06
N ASN A 26 -0.21 -9.40 -14.24
CA ASN A 26 0.17 -9.73 -12.87
C ASN A 26 1.25 -10.81 -12.82
N ALA A 27 1.18 -11.83 -13.67
CA ALA A 27 2.25 -12.83 -13.82
C ALA A 27 3.56 -12.22 -14.34
N GLU A 28 3.48 -11.26 -15.27
CA GLU A 28 4.67 -10.52 -15.74
C GLU A 28 5.28 -9.63 -14.64
N LEU A 29 4.44 -8.98 -13.83
CA LEU A 29 4.89 -8.22 -12.66
C LEU A 29 5.59 -9.11 -11.63
N GLU A 30 5.05 -10.30 -11.35
CA GLU A 30 5.66 -11.27 -10.45
C GLU A 30 7.06 -11.65 -10.92
N ALA A 31 7.19 -12.07 -12.18
CA ALA A 31 8.48 -12.43 -12.78
C ALA A 31 9.48 -11.26 -12.74
N ALA A 32 9.01 -10.04 -13.06
CA ALA A 32 9.85 -8.84 -13.03
C ALA A 32 10.30 -8.49 -11.58
N CYS A 33 9.41 -8.60 -10.59
CA CYS A 33 9.75 -8.34 -9.18
C CYS A 33 10.83 -9.31 -8.68
N LEU A 34 10.70 -10.59 -9.00
CA LEU A 34 11.66 -11.62 -8.60
C LEU A 34 13.02 -11.41 -9.26
N SER A 35 13.04 -11.21 -10.60
CA SER A 35 14.29 -10.95 -11.33
C SER A 35 15.00 -9.69 -10.82
N ILE A 36 14.27 -8.60 -10.59
CA ILE A 36 14.86 -7.37 -10.05
C ILE A 36 15.44 -7.60 -8.65
N ALA A 37 14.75 -8.34 -7.80
CA ALA A 37 15.24 -8.62 -6.45
C ALA A 37 16.55 -9.45 -6.46
N GLU A 38 16.73 -10.33 -7.44
CA GLU A 38 17.96 -11.11 -7.65
C GLU A 38 19.12 -10.23 -8.13
N ASP A 39 18.85 -9.24 -9.00
CA ASP A 39 19.88 -8.41 -9.66
C ASP A 39 20.21 -7.12 -8.88
N ASP A 40 19.31 -6.65 -7.99
CA ASP A 40 19.51 -5.40 -7.25
C ASP A 40 20.38 -5.56 -6.00
N GLU A 41 21.68 -5.75 -6.22
CA GLU A 41 22.64 -5.85 -5.11
C GLU A 41 22.62 -4.63 -4.17
N ALA A 42 22.27 -3.44 -4.66
CA ALA A 42 22.22 -2.23 -3.83
C ALA A 42 21.04 -2.29 -2.85
N GLY A 43 19.88 -2.75 -3.31
CA GLY A 43 18.69 -2.98 -2.48
C GLY A 43 18.93 -4.09 -1.46
N GLN A 44 19.53 -5.20 -1.87
CA GLN A 44 19.88 -6.32 -0.97
C GLN A 44 20.82 -5.83 0.15
N ARG A 45 21.91 -5.14 -0.18
CA ARG A 45 22.84 -4.56 0.83
C ARG A 45 22.15 -3.57 1.75
N TRP A 46 21.19 -2.79 1.23
CA TRP A 46 20.43 -1.87 2.07
C TRP A 46 19.55 -2.64 3.06
N CYS A 47 18.84 -3.67 2.60
CA CYS A 47 18.00 -4.53 3.46
C CYS A 47 18.81 -5.17 4.57
N ASP A 48 19.95 -5.78 4.25
CA ASP A 48 20.86 -6.40 5.21
C ASP A 48 21.37 -5.40 6.26
N LYS A 49 21.84 -4.24 5.80
CA LYS A 49 22.36 -3.19 6.67
C LYS A 49 21.33 -2.65 7.66
N HIS A 50 20.06 -2.60 7.25
CA HIS A 50 18.97 -2.03 8.06
C HIS A 50 18.12 -3.11 8.76
N GLY A 51 18.48 -4.38 8.63
CA GLY A 51 17.71 -5.49 9.21
C GLY A 51 16.29 -5.57 8.67
N TYR A 52 16.08 -5.19 7.39
CA TYR A 52 14.78 -5.32 6.76
C TYR A 52 14.52 -6.80 6.44
N PRO A 53 13.42 -7.39 6.95
CA PRO A 53 13.18 -8.84 6.82
C PRO A 53 12.55 -9.16 5.46
N GLY A 54 13.36 -9.24 4.43
CA GLY A 54 12.95 -9.48 3.04
C GLY A 54 13.67 -8.55 2.07
N TYR A 55 13.05 -8.30 0.92
CA TYR A 55 13.59 -7.38 -0.08
C TYR A 55 12.66 -6.18 -0.27
N THR A 56 13.27 -5.00 -0.39
CA THR A 56 12.61 -3.79 -0.89
C THR A 56 13.54 -3.00 -1.79
N SER A 57 13.03 -2.54 -2.94
CA SER A 57 13.78 -1.67 -3.84
C SER A 57 13.67 -0.17 -3.47
N TYR A 58 13.03 0.16 -2.34
CA TYR A 58 12.74 1.54 -1.93
C TYR A 58 13.96 2.47 -1.92
N ALA A 59 15.11 1.97 -1.49
CA ALA A 59 16.32 2.77 -1.35
C ALA A 59 17.31 2.64 -2.53
N SER A 60 17.00 1.82 -3.53
CA SER A 60 17.90 1.49 -4.63
C SER A 60 17.37 1.88 -6.01
N LEU A 61 16.07 1.72 -6.25
CA LEU A 61 15.47 1.90 -7.56
C LEU A 61 14.30 2.89 -7.48
N ASN A 62 14.38 3.96 -8.26
CA ASN A 62 13.33 4.99 -8.35
C ASN A 62 12.78 5.18 -9.77
N ASP A 63 13.17 4.32 -10.71
CA ASP A 63 12.88 4.45 -12.14
C ASP A 63 12.18 3.23 -12.75
N LEU A 64 11.64 2.33 -11.93
CA LEU A 64 11.00 1.08 -12.36
C LEU A 64 9.98 1.26 -13.52
N PRO A 65 9.08 2.26 -13.51
CA PRO A 65 8.12 2.46 -14.60
C PRO A 65 8.75 2.80 -15.95
N TRP A 66 9.98 3.36 -15.95
CA TRP A 66 10.72 3.70 -17.18
C TRP A 66 11.69 2.60 -17.60
N ARG A 67 12.20 1.85 -16.63
CA ARG A 67 13.16 0.77 -16.84
C ARG A 67 12.52 -0.51 -17.34
N VAL A 68 11.34 -0.86 -16.82
CA VAL A 68 10.66 -2.13 -17.09
C VAL A 68 9.22 -1.86 -17.55
N PRO A 69 8.86 -2.22 -18.78
CA PRO A 69 7.60 -1.85 -19.43
C PRO A 69 6.35 -2.19 -18.61
N VAL A 70 6.31 -3.34 -17.92
CA VAL A 70 5.14 -3.79 -17.15
C VAL A 70 4.81 -2.85 -16.00
N PHE A 71 5.81 -2.22 -15.34
CA PHE A 71 5.55 -1.21 -14.33
C PHE A 71 5.03 0.10 -14.95
N GLY A 72 5.47 0.44 -16.17
CA GLY A 72 4.91 1.57 -16.91
C GLY A 72 3.44 1.35 -17.32
N GLU A 73 3.03 0.12 -17.60
CA GLU A 73 1.62 -0.22 -17.82
C GLU A 73 0.82 -0.16 -16.52
N LEU A 74 1.38 -0.68 -15.43
CA LEU A 74 0.76 -0.57 -14.11
C LEU A 74 0.54 0.90 -13.73
N LEU A 75 1.55 1.76 -13.91
CA LEU A 75 1.48 3.18 -13.60
C LEU A 75 0.29 3.87 -14.28
N LYS A 76 0.03 3.58 -15.57
CA LYS A 76 -1.11 4.15 -16.31
C LYS A 76 -2.46 3.85 -15.66
N ASP A 77 -2.60 2.69 -15.03
CA ASP A 77 -3.83 2.34 -14.32
C ASP A 77 -3.85 2.93 -12.91
N LEU A 78 -2.69 2.96 -12.22
CA LEU A 78 -2.57 3.63 -10.92
C LEU A 78 -2.94 5.11 -11.01
N ASP A 79 -2.50 5.83 -12.06
CA ASP A 79 -2.86 7.24 -12.28
C ASP A 79 -4.37 7.45 -12.34
N LYS A 80 -5.11 6.53 -12.99
CA LYS A 80 -6.59 6.60 -13.05
C LYS A 80 -7.23 6.38 -11.68
N HIS A 81 -6.73 5.40 -10.92
CA HIS A 81 -7.23 5.10 -9.57
C HIS A 81 -6.94 6.23 -8.60
N VAL A 82 -5.75 6.81 -8.66
CA VAL A 82 -5.36 7.96 -7.83
C VAL A 82 -6.22 9.18 -8.17
N ALA A 83 -6.46 9.46 -9.45
CA ALA A 83 -7.35 10.55 -9.86
C ALA A 83 -8.80 10.34 -9.37
N ALA A 84 -9.30 9.10 -9.44
CA ALA A 84 -10.63 8.75 -8.92
C ALA A 84 -10.71 8.93 -7.39
N PHE A 85 -9.67 8.52 -6.66
CA PHE A 85 -9.62 8.68 -5.21
C PHE A 85 -9.49 10.15 -4.80
N ALA A 86 -8.65 10.94 -5.48
CA ALA A 86 -8.53 12.38 -5.24
C ALA A 86 -9.87 13.11 -5.42
N LYS A 87 -10.67 12.71 -6.42
CA LYS A 87 -12.02 13.21 -6.62
C LYS A 87 -12.95 12.84 -5.47
N GLU A 88 -12.88 11.60 -4.99
CA GLU A 88 -13.67 11.11 -3.85
C GLU A 88 -13.29 11.80 -2.53
N LEU A 89 -12.03 12.23 -2.40
CA LEU A 89 -11.52 13.04 -1.29
C LEU A 89 -11.87 14.54 -1.44
N GLU A 90 -12.47 14.95 -2.56
CA GLU A 90 -12.83 16.33 -2.87
C GLU A 90 -11.63 17.29 -2.84
N PHE A 91 -10.45 16.82 -3.26
CA PHE A 91 -9.26 17.66 -3.32
C PHE A 91 -9.40 18.77 -4.37
N ASP A 92 -9.22 20.02 -3.95
CA ASP A 92 -9.00 21.13 -4.87
C ASP A 92 -7.53 21.18 -5.27
N LEU A 93 -7.21 20.62 -6.42
CA LEU A 93 -5.83 20.56 -6.92
C LEU A 93 -5.34 21.89 -7.54
N GLN A 94 -6.19 22.93 -7.62
CA GLN A 94 -5.83 24.27 -8.11
C GLN A 94 -5.09 24.27 -9.45
N GLY A 95 -5.54 23.45 -10.39
CA GLY A 95 -4.94 23.27 -11.72
C GLY A 95 -3.64 22.47 -11.77
N ARG A 96 -3.17 21.98 -10.64
CA ARG A 96 -2.02 21.05 -10.52
C ARG A 96 -2.47 19.58 -10.66
N LYS A 97 -1.51 18.67 -10.55
CA LYS A 97 -1.77 17.21 -10.65
C LYS A 97 -1.19 16.47 -9.45
N LEU A 98 -1.73 15.30 -9.20
CA LEU A 98 -1.04 14.27 -8.42
C LEU A 98 -0.16 13.48 -9.38
N VAL A 99 1.13 13.41 -9.09
CA VAL A 99 2.13 12.73 -9.92
C VAL A 99 2.83 11.66 -9.09
N LEU A 100 3.19 10.56 -9.74
CA LEU A 100 4.00 9.52 -9.10
C LEU A 100 5.30 10.15 -8.58
N ASP A 101 5.54 10.00 -7.28
CA ASP A 101 6.76 10.44 -6.60
C ASP A 101 7.75 9.28 -6.45
N SER A 102 7.26 8.12 -6.04
CA SER A 102 8.05 6.91 -5.86
C SER A 102 7.22 5.66 -6.09
N LEU A 103 7.88 4.61 -6.62
CA LEU A 103 7.29 3.28 -6.79
C LEU A 103 8.38 2.25 -6.52
N TRP A 104 8.06 1.25 -5.68
CA TRP A 104 9.04 0.25 -5.26
C TRP A 104 8.39 -1.13 -5.03
N ILE A 105 9.22 -2.16 -5.13
CA ILE A 105 8.88 -3.55 -4.88
C ILE A 105 9.07 -3.86 -3.40
N ASN A 106 8.20 -4.71 -2.85
CA ASN A 106 8.39 -5.35 -1.54
C ASN A 106 8.13 -6.85 -1.69
N ILE A 107 9.09 -7.66 -1.25
CA ILE A 107 8.98 -9.11 -1.14
C ILE A 107 9.20 -9.47 0.34
N LEU A 108 8.15 -9.93 1.01
CA LEU A 108 8.20 -10.34 2.40
C LEU A 108 8.09 -11.85 2.52
N PRO A 109 9.15 -12.53 2.94
CA PRO A 109 9.15 -13.97 3.18
C PRO A 109 8.27 -14.36 4.39
N PRO A 110 8.09 -15.65 4.67
CA PRO A 110 7.54 -16.11 5.94
C PRO A 110 8.26 -15.46 7.12
N GLY A 111 7.49 -14.95 8.09
CA GLY A 111 8.03 -14.21 9.23
C GLY A 111 8.43 -12.76 8.93
N GLY A 112 8.39 -12.32 7.68
CA GLY A 112 8.66 -10.91 7.31
C GLY A 112 7.58 -9.96 7.82
N ILE A 113 8.00 -8.72 8.15
CA ILE A 113 7.13 -7.63 8.61
C ILE A 113 7.47 -6.34 7.88
N HIS A 114 6.54 -5.39 7.87
CA HIS A 114 6.85 -4.01 7.56
C HIS A 114 6.32 -3.14 8.69
N THR A 115 7.22 -2.50 9.42
CA THR A 115 6.90 -1.79 10.66
C THR A 115 5.98 -0.60 10.45
N SER A 116 5.30 -0.17 11.51
CA SER A 116 4.35 0.93 11.50
C SER A 116 5.00 2.26 11.09
N HIS A 117 4.47 2.91 10.05
CA HIS A 117 5.02 4.15 9.48
C HIS A 117 3.95 4.99 8.79
N ILE A 118 4.36 6.16 8.32
CA ILE A 118 3.63 7.08 7.43
C ILE A 118 4.56 7.49 6.29
N HIS A 119 4.01 8.14 5.25
CA HIS A 119 4.82 8.68 4.14
C HIS A 119 4.81 10.21 4.16
N PRO A 120 5.77 10.86 4.89
CA PRO A 120 5.87 12.31 4.92
C PRO A 120 6.10 12.88 3.52
N HIS A 121 5.51 14.06 3.24
CA HIS A 121 5.62 14.78 1.97
C HIS A 121 4.85 14.19 0.77
N SER A 122 4.23 13.03 0.92
CA SER A 122 3.31 12.47 -0.09
C SER A 122 1.86 12.80 0.26
N VAL A 123 0.98 12.76 -0.73
CA VAL A 123 -0.46 13.06 -0.58
C VAL A 123 -1.28 11.78 -0.55
N ILE A 124 -1.08 10.92 -1.54
CA ILE A 124 -1.72 9.60 -1.63
C ILE A 124 -0.63 8.53 -1.68
N SER A 125 -0.75 7.56 -0.82
CA SER A 125 0.04 6.32 -0.83
C SER A 125 -0.82 5.15 -1.21
N GLY A 126 -0.19 4.12 -1.77
CA GLY A 126 -0.90 2.92 -2.16
C GLY A 126 -0.02 1.70 -2.29
N THR A 127 -0.68 0.58 -2.47
CA THR A 127 -0.05 -0.71 -2.77
C THR A 127 -0.88 -1.48 -3.78
N TYR A 128 -0.20 -2.13 -4.71
CA TYR A 128 -0.75 -3.12 -5.62
C TYR A 128 -0.25 -4.51 -5.19
N TYR A 129 -1.16 -5.46 -5.04
CA TYR A 129 -0.84 -6.81 -4.63
C TYR A 129 -0.57 -7.70 -5.84
N VAL A 130 0.65 -8.20 -5.95
CA VAL A 130 1.09 -9.07 -7.04
C VAL A 130 0.86 -10.53 -6.68
N THR A 131 1.55 -11.02 -5.65
CA THR A 131 1.45 -12.41 -5.18
C THR A 131 1.10 -12.43 -3.70
N ILE A 132 0.00 -13.07 -3.36
CA ILE A 132 -0.51 -13.16 -1.99
C ILE A 132 -0.83 -14.63 -1.68
N PRO A 133 0.04 -15.33 -0.97
CA PRO A 133 -0.21 -16.70 -0.56
C PRO A 133 -1.31 -16.78 0.51
N GLU A 134 -1.87 -17.94 0.70
CA GLU A 134 -2.80 -18.21 1.80
C GLU A 134 -2.10 -17.97 3.14
N GLY A 135 -2.79 -17.32 4.08
CA GLY A 135 -2.23 -16.94 5.37
C GLY A 135 -1.45 -15.61 5.38
N ALA A 136 -1.25 -14.97 4.22
CA ALA A 136 -0.56 -13.68 4.18
C ALA A 136 -1.30 -12.62 4.99
N SER A 137 -0.53 -11.87 5.78
CA SER A 137 -1.05 -10.84 6.68
C SER A 137 -1.74 -9.68 5.95
N ALA A 138 -2.80 -9.16 6.57
CA ALA A 138 -3.51 -7.98 6.09
C ALA A 138 -2.71 -6.70 6.32
N LEU A 139 -2.92 -5.69 5.48
CA LEU A 139 -2.47 -4.33 5.79
C LEU A 139 -3.26 -3.81 6.99
N LYS A 140 -2.58 -3.46 8.07
CA LYS A 140 -3.17 -2.91 9.28
C LYS A 140 -3.08 -1.38 9.23
N LEU A 141 -4.22 -0.73 9.36
CA LEU A 141 -4.36 0.72 9.41
C LEU A 141 -4.72 1.13 10.84
N GLU A 142 -4.12 2.20 11.34
CA GLU A 142 -4.36 2.73 12.69
C GLU A 142 -5.28 3.95 12.63
N ASP A 143 -6.27 4.01 13.54
CA ASP A 143 -7.09 5.22 13.69
C ASP A 143 -6.18 6.41 14.04
N PRO A 144 -6.17 7.48 13.22
CA PRO A 144 -5.27 8.62 13.43
C PRO A 144 -5.50 9.34 14.76
N ARG A 145 -6.65 9.12 15.39
CA ARG A 145 -7.01 9.69 16.70
C ARG A 145 -6.54 8.83 17.87
N LEU A 146 -5.92 7.66 17.61
CA LEU A 146 -5.55 6.70 18.66
C LEU A 146 -4.69 7.33 19.76
N GLY A 147 -3.74 8.20 19.39
CA GLY A 147 -2.92 8.92 20.35
C GLY A 147 -3.68 9.83 21.34
N PHE A 148 -4.90 10.21 21.02
CA PHE A 148 -5.77 11.03 21.88
C PHE A 148 -6.76 10.20 22.69
N MET A 149 -6.84 8.88 22.48
CA MET A 149 -7.82 8.00 23.11
C MET A 149 -7.31 7.32 24.39
N MET A 150 -6.35 7.94 25.10
CA MET A 150 -5.66 7.31 26.25
C MET A 150 -6.59 6.83 27.38
N ALA A 151 -7.73 7.47 27.57
CA ALA A 151 -8.71 7.10 28.59
C ALA A 151 -10.00 6.45 28.02
N ALA A 152 -9.99 6.14 26.72
CA ALA A 152 -11.16 5.55 26.09
C ALA A 152 -11.33 4.07 26.50
N PRO A 153 -12.54 3.61 26.80
CA PRO A 153 -12.79 2.19 27.03
C PRO A 153 -12.55 1.39 25.74
N PRO A 154 -12.20 0.10 25.83
CA PRO A 154 -11.99 -0.75 24.67
C PRO A 154 -13.26 -0.84 23.83
N ARG A 155 -13.09 -0.93 22.51
CA ARG A 155 -14.20 -1.12 21.59
C ARG A 155 -14.69 -2.57 21.64
N LYS A 156 -15.99 -2.76 21.37
CA LYS A 156 -16.55 -4.11 21.24
C LYS A 156 -15.85 -4.87 20.09
N ALA A 157 -15.68 -6.18 20.24
CA ALA A 157 -15.07 -7.03 19.21
C ALA A 157 -15.76 -6.91 17.83
N LYS A 158 -17.09 -6.71 17.82
CA LYS A 158 -17.90 -6.49 16.60
C LYS A 158 -18.25 -5.01 16.40
N ALA A 159 -17.39 -4.09 16.83
CA ALA A 159 -17.58 -2.67 16.54
C ALA A 159 -17.64 -2.42 15.03
N ARG A 160 -18.47 -1.46 14.60
CA ARG A 160 -18.51 -1.01 13.21
C ARG A 160 -17.13 -0.52 12.78
N PRO A 161 -16.75 -0.64 11.50
CA PRO A 161 -15.42 -0.28 11.01
C PRO A 161 -14.95 1.11 11.46
N GLU A 162 -15.82 2.11 11.36
CA GLU A 162 -15.54 3.51 11.74
C GLU A 162 -15.29 3.74 13.24
N ASN A 163 -15.57 2.73 14.07
CA ASN A 163 -15.35 2.75 15.50
C ASN A 163 -14.18 1.88 15.97
N ARG A 164 -13.47 1.22 15.05
CA ARG A 164 -12.33 0.37 15.40
C ARG A 164 -11.07 1.22 15.54
N GLN A 165 -10.19 0.81 16.44
CA GLN A 165 -8.87 1.41 16.59
C GLN A 165 -7.91 0.99 15.48
N PHE A 166 -8.10 -0.23 14.95
CA PHE A 166 -7.36 -0.77 13.83
C PHE A 166 -8.31 -1.35 12.79
N ALA A 167 -8.01 -1.09 11.53
CA ALA A 167 -8.68 -1.71 10.40
C ALA A 167 -7.69 -2.63 9.66
N TYR A 168 -8.16 -3.80 9.26
CA TYR A 168 -7.34 -4.80 8.56
C TYR A 168 -7.87 -4.97 7.14
N MET A 169 -7.05 -4.61 6.17
CA MET A 169 -7.38 -4.69 4.75
C MET A 169 -6.78 -5.99 4.18
N LYS A 170 -7.63 -7.01 4.00
CA LYS A 170 -7.19 -8.29 3.44
C LYS A 170 -6.59 -8.08 2.05
N PRO A 171 -5.33 -8.52 1.80
CA PRO A 171 -4.73 -8.44 0.49
C PRO A 171 -5.38 -9.45 -0.48
N VAL A 172 -5.52 -9.06 -1.73
CA VAL A 172 -6.02 -9.91 -2.82
C VAL A 172 -5.16 -9.62 -4.05
N PRO A 173 -4.61 -10.64 -4.74
CA PRO A 173 -3.84 -10.42 -5.97
C PRO A 173 -4.64 -9.59 -6.98
N GLY A 174 -3.98 -8.70 -7.71
CA GLY A 174 -4.62 -7.83 -8.68
C GLY A 174 -5.38 -6.64 -8.06
N THR A 175 -5.29 -6.42 -6.75
CA THR A 175 -6.00 -5.33 -6.06
C THR A 175 -5.08 -4.15 -5.77
N VAL A 176 -5.57 -2.96 -6.03
CA VAL A 176 -5.02 -1.68 -5.59
C VAL A 176 -5.70 -1.23 -4.31
N LEU A 177 -4.92 -0.84 -3.31
CA LEU A 177 -5.39 -0.05 -2.16
C LEU A 177 -4.73 1.32 -2.18
N LEU A 178 -5.54 2.39 -1.89
CA LEU A 178 -5.03 3.76 -1.73
C LEU A 178 -5.55 4.33 -0.42
N TRP A 179 -4.72 5.19 0.18
CA TRP A 179 -5.03 5.96 1.38
C TRP A 179 -4.27 7.29 1.37
N GLU A 180 -4.71 8.24 2.16
CA GLU A 180 -3.94 9.48 2.36
C GLU A 180 -2.65 9.17 3.12
N SER A 181 -1.54 9.71 2.66
CA SER A 181 -0.17 9.32 3.07
C SER A 181 0.14 9.52 4.55
N TRP A 182 -0.65 10.34 5.25
CA TRP A 182 -0.56 10.55 6.70
C TRP A 182 -1.10 9.37 7.52
N LEU A 183 -1.89 8.47 6.92
CA LEU A 183 -2.50 7.34 7.62
C LEU A 183 -1.44 6.31 8.00
N ARG A 184 -1.27 6.11 9.31
CA ARG A 184 -0.32 5.15 9.86
C ARG A 184 -0.73 3.73 9.54
N HIS A 185 0.23 2.96 9.03
CA HIS A 185 -0.01 1.58 8.60
C HIS A 185 1.21 0.70 8.80
N GLU A 186 0.96 -0.60 8.82
CA GLU A 186 1.98 -1.65 8.92
C GLU A 186 1.53 -2.91 8.19
N VAL A 187 2.49 -3.77 7.87
CA VAL A 187 2.23 -5.16 7.48
C VAL A 187 2.69 -6.03 8.64
N PRO A 188 1.77 -6.60 9.44
CA PRO A 188 2.11 -7.55 10.50
C PRO A 188 2.84 -8.78 9.96
N LEU A 189 3.31 -9.61 10.86
CA LEU A 189 4.05 -10.84 10.55
C LEU A 189 3.37 -11.62 9.41
N ASN A 190 4.14 -11.94 8.35
CA ASN A 190 3.67 -12.82 7.29
C ASN A 190 3.64 -14.26 7.82
N GLU A 191 2.45 -14.75 8.12
CA GLU A 191 2.23 -16.09 8.65
C GLU A 191 2.08 -17.16 7.55
N ALA A 192 2.14 -16.75 6.27
CA ALA A 192 2.11 -17.66 5.14
C ALA A 192 3.41 -18.47 5.05
N GLU A 193 3.35 -19.63 4.37
CA GLU A 193 4.49 -20.51 4.13
C GLU A 193 5.39 -20.05 2.97
N SER A 194 4.97 -19.04 2.22
CA SER A 194 5.72 -18.46 1.11
C SER A 194 5.70 -16.93 1.13
N GLU A 195 6.50 -16.34 0.27
CA GLU A 195 6.63 -14.89 0.17
C GLU A 195 5.39 -14.21 -0.42
N ARG A 196 5.09 -13.02 0.07
CA ARG A 196 4.14 -12.10 -0.54
C ARG A 196 4.87 -11.03 -1.32
N ILE A 197 4.35 -10.69 -2.49
CA ILE A 197 4.91 -9.66 -3.37
C ILE A 197 3.90 -8.53 -3.55
N SER A 198 4.35 -7.30 -3.35
CA SER A 198 3.55 -6.10 -3.60
C SER A 198 4.40 -4.99 -4.20
N VAL A 199 3.75 -4.11 -4.96
CA VAL A 199 4.32 -2.87 -5.48
C VAL A 199 3.68 -1.72 -4.75
N SER A 200 4.46 -0.98 -3.97
CA SER A 200 4.01 0.20 -3.25
C SER A 200 4.42 1.48 -3.98
N PHE A 201 3.68 2.55 -3.75
CA PHE A 201 3.90 3.81 -4.46
C PHE A 201 3.36 5.00 -3.69
N ASN A 202 3.91 6.18 -4.00
CA ASN A 202 3.47 7.46 -3.48
C ASN A 202 3.20 8.45 -4.60
N TYR A 203 2.25 9.32 -4.37
CA TYR A 203 1.92 10.46 -5.23
C TYR A 203 2.06 11.76 -4.46
N SER A 204 2.70 12.73 -5.08
CA SER A 204 2.86 14.09 -4.58
C SER A 204 2.05 15.08 -5.41
N TRP A 205 1.73 16.24 -4.83
CA TRP A 205 1.02 17.32 -5.48
C TRP A 205 2.03 18.29 -6.13
N GLN A 206 2.00 18.38 -7.45
CA GLN A 206 2.92 19.20 -8.26
C GLN A 206 2.16 20.09 -9.25
#